data_28d8480fb2d4d9a5105c6138999fd772
#
_entry.id   28d8480fb2d4d9a5105c6138999fd772
#
_cell.length_a   1.000
_cell.length_b   1.000
_cell.length_c   1.000
_cell.angle_alpha   90.00
_cell.angle_beta   90.00
_cell.angle_gamma   90.00
#
_symmetry.space_group_name_H-M   'P 1'
#
loop_
_entity.id
_entity.type
_entity.pdbx_description
1 polymer ?
#
loop_
_entity_poly.entity_id
_entity_poly.type
_entity_poly.pdbx_seq_one_letter_code
_entity_poly.pdbx_strand_id
1 'polypeptide(L)'
;QILLPDSGSVKINGELLKHDHIYSIGYLPEERGLYKKMKVGEQSIYLAQLKGLTKKEAKEKLNYWFEKFEIQSWWNKKIEDLSKGMAQKIQFITTILHEPKLLILDEPFSGLDPVNSQLIKEEIIKLKNKKTSIILSTHNMNSVEEICDEAAIIHKSNKILEGKIHDLKEKYQGKEWLIKYKGNQMSFTNAIWGGW
;
A
#
# COMPACT_ATOMS: atom_id res chain seq x y z
N GLN A 1 -14.44 -6.22 -13.32
CA GLN A 1 -15.26 -6.46 -12.14
C GLN A 1 -15.27 -7.97 -11.87
N ILE A 2 -14.72 -8.40 -10.72
CA ILE A 2 -14.63 -9.84 -10.37
C ILE A 2 -15.94 -10.29 -9.71
N LEU A 3 -16.48 -9.44 -8.82
CA LEU A 3 -17.77 -9.65 -8.18
C LEU A 3 -18.70 -8.47 -8.49
N LEU A 4 -19.98 -8.76 -8.62
CA LEU A 4 -21.02 -7.74 -8.71
C LEU A 4 -21.54 -7.45 -7.30
N PRO A 5 -21.91 -6.19 -6.99
CA PRO A 5 -22.59 -5.89 -5.75
C PRO A 5 -23.98 -6.54 -5.74
N ASP A 6 -24.44 -7.04 -4.60
CA ASP A 6 -25.81 -7.59 -4.47
C ASP A 6 -26.86 -6.50 -4.71
N SER A 7 -26.53 -5.26 -4.36
CA SER A 7 -27.37 -4.08 -4.59
C SER A 7 -26.51 -2.80 -4.70
N GLY A 8 -27.09 -1.73 -5.21
CA GLY A 8 -26.42 -0.45 -5.37
C GLY A 8 -25.56 -0.36 -6.63
N SER A 9 -24.67 0.63 -6.68
CA SER A 9 -23.78 0.88 -7.83
C SER A 9 -22.42 1.39 -7.38
N VAL A 10 -21.39 1.05 -8.18
CA VAL A 10 -20.04 1.58 -8.00
C VAL A 10 -19.83 2.71 -9.00
N LYS A 11 -19.36 3.86 -8.53
CA LYS A 11 -19.05 5.03 -9.36
C LYS A 11 -17.59 5.46 -9.16
N ILE A 12 -16.96 5.90 -10.24
CA ILE A 12 -15.63 6.51 -10.23
C ILE A 12 -15.78 7.90 -10.85
N ASN A 13 -15.38 8.95 -10.13
CA ASN A 13 -15.55 10.34 -10.53
C ASN A 13 -17.00 10.69 -10.95
N GLY A 14 -18.00 10.12 -10.28
CA GLY A 14 -19.42 10.34 -10.57
C GLY A 14 -19.99 9.45 -11.70
N GLU A 15 -19.17 8.80 -12.51
CA GLU A 15 -19.59 7.89 -13.56
C GLU A 15 -19.73 6.44 -13.05
N LEU A 16 -20.71 5.71 -13.56
CA LEU A 16 -20.83 4.28 -13.29
C LEU A 16 -19.55 3.55 -13.74
N LEU A 17 -19.13 2.57 -12.93
CA LEU A 17 -17.98 1.74 -13.25
C LEU A 17 -18.16 1.06 -14.61
N LYS A 18 -17.22 1.32 -15.53
CA LYS A 18 -17.15 0.74 -16.88
C LYS A 18 -15.84 -0.04 -17.03
N HIS A 19 -15.78 -0.88 -18.06
CA HIS A 19 -14.57 -1.65 -18.36
C HIS A 19 -13.33 -0.76 -18.55
N ASP A 20 -13.46 0.39 -19.19
CA ASP A 20 -12.35 1.30 -19.50
C ASP A 20 -11.70 1.93 -18.25
N HIS A 21 -12.41 1.94 -17.12
CA HIS A 21 -11.81 2.40 -15.86
C HIS A 21 -10.62 1.53 -15.41
N ILE A 22 -10.50 0.29 -15.92
CA ILE A 22 -9.37 -0.59 -15.61
C ILE A 22 -8.01 0.02 -15.98
N TYR A 23 -7.97 0.87 -17.01
CA TYR A 23 -6.75 1.57 -17.46
C TYR A 23 -6.33 2.70 -16.51
N SER A 24 -7.22 3.16 -15.65
CA SER A 24 -6.96 4.21 -14.67
C SER A 24 -6.88 3.71 -13.23
N ILE A 25 -7.06 2.40 -13.02
CA ILE A 25 -7.03 1.76 -11.70
C ILE A 25 -5.81 0.86 -11.58
N GLY A 26 -5.01 1.06 -10.53
CA GLY A 26 -4.02 0.10 -10.06
C GLY A 26 -4.60 -0.69 -8.89
N TYR A 27 -4.47 -2.01 -8.91
CA TYR A 27 -4.86 -2.87 -7.79
C TYR A 27 -3.72 -3.81 -7.44
N LEU A 28 -3.28 -3.74 -6.21
CA LEU A 28 -2.30 -4.62 -5.58
C LEU A 28 -3.05 -5.54 -4.62
N PRO A 29 -3.29 -6.81 -4.93
CA PRO A 29 -3.90 -7.76 -4.01
C PRO A 29 -2.88 -8.24 -2.96
N GLU A 30 -3.36 -8.68 -1.80
CA GLU A 30 -2.54 -9.33 -0.78
C GLU A 30 -1.91 -10.63 -1.30
N GLU A 31 -2.70 -11.44 -2.01
CA GLU A 31 -2.20 -12.64 -2.66
C GLU A 31 -1.57 -12.31 -4.01
N ARG A 32 -0.43 -12.93 -4.29
CA ARG A 32 0.38 -12.61 -5.46
C ARG A 32 -0.18 -13.25 -6.72
N GLY A 33 -0.79 -12.43 -7.59
CA GLY A 33 -1.24 -12.83 -8.92
C GLY A 33 -0.13 -12.96 -9.97
N LEU A 34 1.10 -13.28 -9.55
CA LEU A 34 2.24 -13.38 -10.46
C LEU A 34 2.35 -14.80 -11.06
N TYR A 35 2.64 -14.88 -12.37
CA TYR A 35 2.82 -16.16 -13.09
C TYR A 35 4.21 -16.75 -12.79
N LYS A 36 4.25 -17.79 -11.97
CA LYS A 36 5.49 -18.37 -11.40
C LYS A 36 6.57 -18.72 -12.43
N LYS A 37 6.20 -19.27 -13.61
CA LYS A 37 7.13 -19.71 -14.65
C LYS A 37 7.64 -18.61 -15.58
N MET A 38 7.03 -17.44 -15.54
CA MET A 38 7.48 -16.31 -16.37
C MET A 38 8.71 -15.64 -15.75
N LYS A 39 9.52 -15.01 -16.62
CA LYS A 39 10.59 -14.12 -16.17
C LYS A 39 10.01 -12.79 -15.72
N VAL A 40 10.67 -12.16 -14.74
CA VAL A 40 10.27 -10.87 -14.17
C VAL A 40 10.03 -9.81 -15.24
N GLY A 41 11.00 -9.59 -16.14
CA GLY A 41 10.87 -8.59 -17.20
C GLY A 41 9.75 -8.88 -18.19
N GLU A 42 9.59 -10.15 -18.59
CA GLU A 42 8.52 -10.59 -19.50
C GLU A 42 7.14 -10.35 -18.90
N GLN A 43 6.94 -10.79 -17.67
CA GLN A 43 5.67 -10.61 -16.98
C GLN A 43 5.36 -9.14 -16.73
N SER A 44 6.35 -8.35 -16.31
CA SER A 44 6.15 -6.93 -16.03
C SER A 44 5.73 -6.17 -17.30
N ILE A 45 6.33 -6.48 -18.45
CA ILE A 45 5.90 -5.93 -19.75
C ILE A 45 4.49 -6.38 -20.10
N TYR A 46 4.18 -7.67 -19.92
CA TYR A 46 2.87 -8.22 -20.21
C TYR A 46 1.76 -7.52 -19.39
N LEU A 47 1.97 -7.39 -18.07
CA LEU A 47 1.02 -6.71 -17.19
C LEU A 47 0.84 -5.22 -17.55
N ALA A 48 1.93 -4.55 -17.94
CA ALA A 48 1.88 -3.17 -18.41
C ALA A 48 1.06 -3.01 -19.71
N GLN A 49 1.22 -3.95 -20.64
CA GLN A 49 0.44 -3.96 -21.89
C GLN A 49 -1.05 -4.20 -21.64
N LEU A 50 -1.43 -5.03 -20.67
CA LEU A 50 -2.82 -5.20 -20.24
C LEU A 50 -3.42 -3.91 -19.67
N LYS A 51 -2.58 -2.95 -19.24
CA LYS A 51 -2.96 -1.62 -18.77
C LYS A 51 -2.85 -0.54 -19.85
N GLY A 52 -2.68 -0.92 -21.11
CA GLY A 52 -2.69 -0.03 -22.28
C GLY A 52 -1.33 0.56 -22.66
N LEU A 53 -0.24 0.22 -21.98
CA LEU A 53 1.10 0.66 -22.36
C LEU A 53 1.59 -0.11 -23.60
N THR A 54 2.29 0.56 -24.50
CA THR A 54 3.08 -0.13 -25.54
C THR A 54 4.26 -0.85 -24.92
N LYS A 55 4.79 -1.86 -25.61
CA LYS A 55 5.99 -2.59 -25.17
C LYS A 55 7.19 -1.66 -24.93
N LYS A 56 7.34 -0.62 -25.76
CA LYS A 56 8.42 0.36 -25.65
C LYS A 56 8.27 1.19 -24.37
N GLU A 57 7.10 1.80 -24.17
CA GLU A 57 6.80 2.59 -22.95
C GLU A 57 6.95 1.74 -21.69
N ALA A 58 6.43 0.51 -21.71
CA ALA A 58 6.57 -0.41 -20.59
C ALA A 58 8.02 -0.67 -20.24
N LYS A 59 8.88 -0.92 -21.24
CA LYS A 59 10.31 -1.17 -21.02
C LYS A 59 11.05 0.06 -20.48
N GLU A 60 10.76 1.25 -21.00
CA GLU A 60 11.37 2.51 -20.54
C GLU A 60 11.01 2.77 -19.08
N LYS A 61 9.71 2.68 -18.72
CA LYS A 61 9.24 2.86 -17.35
C LYS A 61 9.77 1.78 -16.40
N LEU A 62 9.84 0.52 -16.84
CA LEU A 62 10.40 -0.57 -16.03
C LEU A 62 11.89 -0.36 -15.76
N ASN A 63 12.67 0.10 -16.74
CA ASN A 63 14.10 0.39 -16.52
C ASN A 63 14.25 1.44 -15.40
N TYR A 64 13.48 2.53 -15.46
CA TYR A 64 13.47 3.55 -14.39
C TYR A 64 13.14 2.96 -13.01
N TRP A 65 12.09 2.16 -12.92
CA TRP A 65 11.67 1.58 -11.64
C TRP A 65 12.64 0.52 -11.13
N PHE A 66 13.23 -0.27 -12.04
CA PHE A 66 14.21 -1.30 -11.67
C PHE A 66 15.51 -0.68 -11.16
N GLU A 67 15.95 0.41 -11.78
CA GLU A 67 17.08 1.20 -11.29
C GLU A 67 16.81 1.78 -9.92
N LYS A 68 15.67 2.45 -9.75
CA LYS A 68 15.26 3.08 -8.50
C LYS A 68 15.13 2.10 -7.32
N PHE A 69 14.71 0.87 -7.59
CA PHE A 69 14.56 -0.18 -6.58
C PHE A 69 15.79 -1.09 -6.48
N GLU A 70 16.86 -0.80 -7.25
CA GLU A 70 18.11 -1.56 -7.31
C GLU A 70 17.91 -3.05 -7.65
N ILE A 71 17.02 -3.33 -8.61
CA ILE A 71 16.61 -4.69 -8.98
C ILE A 71 16.83 -5.04 -10.45
N GLN A 72 17.72 -4.32 -11.16
CA GLN A 72 18.01 -4.56 -12.58
C GLN A 72 18.42 -6.01 -12.85
N SER A 73 19.18 -6.61 -11.94
CA SER A 73 19.64 -7.99 -12.02
C SER A 73 18.50 -9.04 -11.99
N TRP A 74 17.29 -8.63 -11.61
CA TRP A 74 16.16 -9.55 -11.52
C TRP A 74 15.44 -9.75 -12.86
N TRP A 75 15.73 -8.96 -13.87
CA TRP A 75 15.05 -8.97 -15.16
C TRP A 75 14.83 -10.36 -15.75
N ASN A 76 15.87 -11.18 -15.71
CA ASN A 76 15.89 -12.54 -16.27
C ASN A 76 15.57 -13.65 -15.25
N LYS A 77 15.39 -13.32 -13.97
CA LYS A 77 14.98 -14.30 -12.95
C LYS A 77 13.55 -14.75 -13.22
N LYS A 78 13.25 -16.00 -12.90
CA LYS A 78 11.86 -16.48 -12.87
C LYS A 78 11.16 -15.94 -11.62
N ILE A 79 9.84 -15.75 -11.71
CA ILE A 79 9.03 -15.31 -10.57
C ILE A 79 9.10 -16.32 -9.42
N GLU A 80 9.16 -17.61 -9.71
CA GLU A 80 9.27 -18.67 -8.68
C GLU A 80 10.56 -18.60 -7.85
N ASP A 81 11.62 -17.98 -8.39
CA ASP A 81 12.91 -17.81 -7.72
C ASP A 81 12.96 -16.58 -6.80
N LEU A 82 11.89 -15.79 -6.77
CA LEU A 82 11.83 -14.59 -5.95
C LEU A 82 11.42 -14.90 -4.51
N SER A 83 12.09 -14.24 -3.55
CA SER A 83 11.60 -14.21 -2.18
C SER A 83 10.24 -13.47 -2.08
N LYS A 84 9.57 -13.62 -0.94
CA LYS A 84 8.29 -12.94 -0.69
C LYS A 84 8.41 -11.41 -0.88
N GLY A 85 9.42 -10.77 -0.31
CA GLY A 85 9.64 -9.33 -0.45
C GLY A 85 10.03 -8.91 -1.87
N MET A 86 10.83 -9.74 -2.59
CA MET A 86 11.16 -9.48 -3.98
C MET A 86 9.91 -9.50 -4.88
N ALA A 87 9.05 -10.49 -4.72
CA ALA A 87 7.80 -10.59 -5.47
C ALA A 87 6.87 -9.40 -5.16
N GLN A 88 6.82 -8.94 -3.90
CA GLN A 88 6.05 -7.77 -3.48
C GLN A 88 6.52 -6.49 -4.19
N LYS A 89 7.84 -6.26 -4.29
CA LYS A 89 8.38 -5.13 -5.05
C LYS A 89 7.95 -5.14 -6.51
N ILE A 90 8.07 -6.29 -7.18
CA ILE A 90 7.67 -6.43 -8.59
C ILE A 90 6.17 -6.17 -8.76
N GLN A 91 5.35 -6.71 -7.85
CA GLN A 91 3.91 -6.51 -7.88
C GLN A 91 3.53 -5.04 -7.66
N PHE A 92 4.17 -4.35 -6.73
CA PHE A 92 3.99 -2.92 -6.53
C PHE A 92 4.35 -2.13 -7.79
N ILE A 93 5.54 -2.35 -8.36
CA ILE A 93 5.99 -1.66 -9.57
C ILE A 93 5.00 -1.86 -10.72
N THR A 94 4.58 -3.10 -10.99
CA THR A 94 3.64 -3.39 -12.09
C THR A 94 2.27 -2.78 -11.86
N THR A 95 1.86 -2.59 -10.60
CA THR A 95 0.59 -1.96 -10.23
C THR A 95 0.57 -0.46 -10.51
N ILE A 96 1.71 0.24 -10.35
CA ILE A 96 1.79 1.69 -10.52
C ILE A 96 2.33 2.13 -11.89
N LEU A 97 2.85 1.21 -12.70
CA LEU A 97 3.60 1.48 -13.92
C LEU A 97 2.82 2.30 -14.95
N HIS A 98 1.51 2.09 -15.04
CA HIS A 98 0.60 2.78 -15.95
C HIS A 98 0.07 4.12 -15.39
N GLU A 99 0.61 4.59 -14.26
CA GLU A 99 0.27 5.86 -13.61
C GLU A 99 -1.25 5.98 -13.31
N PRO A 100 -1.79 5.08 -12.48
CA PRO A 100 -3.21 5.04 -12.20
C PRO A 100 -3.71 6.31 -11.51
N LYS A 101 -4.97 6.70 -11.76
CA LYS A 101 -5.66 7.78 -11.05
C LYS A 101 -6.22 7.30 -9.70
N LEU A 102 -6.57 6.03 -9.61
CA LEU A 102 -6.99 5.35 -8.39
C LEU A 102 -6.08 4.15 -8.13
N LEU A 103 -5.49 4.10 -6.96
CA LEU A 103 -4.62 3.02 -6.50
C LEU A 103 -5.28 2.34 -5.30
N ILE A 104 -5.50 1.04 -5.42
CA ILE A 104 -6.04 0.20 -4.35
C ILE A 104 -4.94 -0.76 -3.92
N LEU A 105 -4.54 -0.69 -2.66
CA LEU A 105 -3.43 -1.44 -2.09
C LEU A 105 -3.93 -2.30 -0.94
N ASP A 106 -3.83 -3.61 -1.08
CA ASP A 106 -4.20 -4.57 -0.06
C ASP A 106 -2.94 -5.15 0.58
N GLU A 107 -2.71 -4.82 1.87
CA GLU A 107 -1.52 -5.19 2.63
C GLU A 107 -0.18 -4.99 1.87
N PRO A 108 0.10 -3.78 1.34
CA PRO A 108 1.24 -3.57 0.42
C PRO A 108 2.61 -3.79 1.06
N PHE A 109 2.69 -3.81 2.39
CA PHE A 109 3.93 -3.97 3.15
C PHE A 109 4.17 -5.42 3.60
N SER A 110 3.24 -6.33 3.31
CA SER A 110 3.33 -7.74 3.73
C SER A 110 4.56 -8.43 3.17
N GLY A 111 5.38 -8.99 4.08
CA GLY A 111 6.59 -9.75 3.73
C GLY A 111 7.79 -8.90 3.30
N LEU A 112 7.74 -7.59 3.50
CA LEU A 112 8.88 -6.69 3.34
C LEU A 112 9.61 -6.52 4.67
N ASP A 113 10.92 -6.34 4.59
CA ASP A 113 11.72 -5.82 5.69
C ASP A 113 11.48 -4.31 5.88
N PRO A 114 11.91 -3.73 7.01
CA PRO A 114 11.66 -2.31 7.30
C PRO A 114 12.19 -1.34 6.24
N VAL A 115 13.35 -1.61 5.63
CA VAL A 115 13.98 -0.73 4.63
C VAL A 115 13.12 -0.72 3.35
N ASN A 116 12.72 -1.90 2.88
CA ASN A 116 11.90 -2.03 1.69
C ASN A 116 10.47 -1.53 1.91
N SER A 117 9.93 -1.71 3.12
CA SER A 117 8.64 -1.11 3.50
C SER A 117 8.68 0.40 3.45
N GLN A 118 9.75 1.02 3.97
CA GLN A 118 9.93 2.47 3.94
C GLN A 118 10.03 3.00 2.51
N LEU A 119 10.76 2.32 1.64
CA LEU A 119 10.87 2.68 0.23
C LEU A 119 9.50 2.71 -0.46
N ILE A 120 8.67 1.68 -0.25
CA ILE A 120 7.31 1.63 -0.82
C ILE A 120 6.42 2.73 -0.23
N LYS A 121 6.49 3.00 1.08
CA LYS A 121 5.75 4.09 1.72
C LYS A 121 6.05 5.44 1.08
N GLU A 122 7.32 5.75 0.88
CA GLU A 122 7.76 6.99 0.24
C GLU A 122 7.19 7.13 -1.19
N GLU A 123 7.17 6.04 -1.95
CA GLU A 123 6.58 6.06 -3.29
C GLU A 123 5.05 6.26 -3.25
N ILE A 124 4.36 5.65 -2.30
CA ILE A 124 2.92 5.88 -2.07
C ILE A 124 2.65 7.36 -1.75
N ILE A 125 3.44 7.96 -0.86
CA ILE A 125 3.33 9.38 -0.51
C ILE A 125 3.60 10.27 -1.74
N LYS A 126 4.59 9.94 -2.57
CA LYS A 126 4.87 10.67 -3.82
C LYS A 126 3.71 10.59 -4.81
N LEU A 127 3.08 9.41 -4.94
CA LEU A 127 1.91 9.23 -5.80
C LEU A 127 0.71 10.04 -5.28
N LYS A 128 0.46 10.03 -3.98
CA LYS A 128 -0.55 10.86 -3.31
C LYS A 128 -0.35 12.35 -3.63
N ASN A 129 0.87 12.85 -3.51
CA ASN A 129 1.23 14.24 -3.81
C ASN A 129 1.03 14.60 -5.30
N LYS A 130 1.06 13.62 -6.21
CA LYS A 130 0.71 13.75 -7.62
C LYS A 130 -0.79 13.63 -7.91
N LYS A 131 -1.63 13.70 -6.88
CA LYS A 131 -3.11 13.62 -6.95
C LYS A 131 -3.65 12.24 -7.36
N THR A 132 -2.90 11.16 -7.15
CA THR A 132 -3.46 9.82 -7.21
C THR A 132 -4.32 9.59 -5.98
N SER A 133 -5.58 9.19 -6.17
CA SER A 133 -6.43 8.75 -5.05
C SER A 133 -5.98 7.36 -4.61
N ILE A 134 -5.80 7.16 -3.29
CA ILE A 134 -5.26 5.90 -2.77
C ILE A 134 -6.20 5.33 -1.72
N ILE A 135 -6.56 4.06 -1.89
CA ILE A 135 -7.25 3.25 -0.88
C ILE A 135 -6.24 2.21 -0.39
N LEU A 136 -5.98 2.22 0.90
CA LEU A 136 -5.02 1.32 1.54
C LEU A 136 -5.75 0.48 2.59
N SER A 137 -5.72 -0.86 2.45
CA SER A 137 -6.10 -1.77 3.52
C SER A 137 -4.85 -2.29 4.22
N THR A 138 -4.83 -2.20 5.54
CA THR A 138 -3.74 -2.72 6.36
C THR A 138 -4.17 -2.85 7.82
N HIS A 139 -3.54 -3.77 8.53
CA HIS A 139 -3.66 -3.92 9.98
C HIS A 139 -2.55 -3.16 10.74
N ASN A 140 -1.61 -2.52 10.04
CA ASN A 140 -0.50 -1.77 10.63
C ASN A 140 -0.92 -0.30 10.86
N MET A 141 -1.32 0.04 12.09
CA MET A 141 -1.80 1.37 12.44
C MET A 141 -0.74 2.46 12.26
N ASN A 142 0.55 2.16 12.49
CA ASN A 142 1.62 3.13 12.27
C ASN A 142 1.68 3.57 10.79
N SER A 143 1.50 2.63 9.87
CA SER A 143 1.45 2.94 8.43
C SER A 143 0.21 3.75 8.04
N VAL A 144 -0.94 3.49 8.70
CA VAL A 144 -2.16 4.29 8.51
C VAL A 144 -1.91 5.75 8.94
N GLU A 145 -1.35 5.96 10.12
CA GLU A 145 -1.06 7.30 10.64
C GLU A 145 -0.05 8.09 9.78
N GLU A 146 0.92 7.38 9.19
CA GLU A 146 1.98 7.98 8.39
C GLU A 146 1.51 8.38 6.98
N ILE A 147 0.61 7.60 6.38
CA ILE A 147 0.30 7.71 4.94
C ILE A 147 -1.10 8.28 4.71
N CYS A 148 -2.09 7.91 5.53
CA CYS A 148 -3.49 8.19 5.26
C CYS A 148 -3.92 9.56 5.80
N ASP A 149 -4.88 10.19 5.12
CA ASP A 149 -5.55 11.41 5.61
C ASP A 149 -6.78 11.04 6.43
N GLU A 150 -7.48 9.98 6.01
CA GLU A 150 -8.71 9.47 6.60
C GLU A 150 -8.60 7.96 6.80
N ALA A 151 -9.31 7.44 7.77
CA ALA A 151 -9.41 6.01 8.02
C ALA A 151 -10.84 5.57 8.29
N ALA A 152 -11.13 4.32 7.96
CA ALA A 152 -12.35 3.63 8.36
C ALA A 152 -11.98 2.27 8.97
N ILE A 153 -12.59 1.93 10.10
CA ILE A 153 -12.43 0.62 10.75
C ILE A 153 -13.68 -0.21 10.44
N ILE A 154 -13.44 -1.39 9.86
CA ILE A 154 -14.48 -2.36 9.54
C ILE A 154 -14.32 -3.57 10.47
N HIS A 155 -15.39 -3.98 11.14
CA HIS A 155 -15.42 -5.18 11.97
C HIS A 155 -16.74 -5.93 11.78
N LYS A 156 -16.65 -7.22 11.51
CA LYS A 156 -17.82 -8.09 11.24
C LYS A 156 -18.76 -7.47 10.20
N SER A 157 -18.22 -7.04 9.07
CA SER A 157 -18.93 -6.40 7.94
C SER A 157 -19.64 -5.08 8.28
N ASN A 158 -19.39 -4.50 9.45
CA ASN A 158 -19.92 -3.19 9.86
C ASN A 158 -18.81 -2.16 9.92
N LYS A 159 -19.09 -0.96 9.42
CA LYS A 159 -18.22 0.20 9.60
C LYS A 159 -18.40 0.72 11.04
N ILE A 160 -17.38 0.55 11.86
CA ILE A 160 -17.40 0.94 13.28
C ILE A 160 -17.00 2.39 13.45
N LEU A 161 -16.06 2.87 12.65
CA LEU A 161 -15.44 4.17 12.80
C LEU A 161 -15.01 4.68 11.44
N GLU A 162 -15.17 5.98 11.19
CA GLU A 162 -14.52 6.66 10.05
C GLU A 162 -14.27 8.12 10.39
N GLY A 163 -13.28 8.71 9.74
CA GLY A 163 -12.96 10.13 9.84
C GLY A 163 -11.51 10.44 9.53
N LYS A 164 -11.15 11.71 9.66
CA LYS A 164 -9.77 12.15 9.52
C LYS A 164 -8.92 11.57 10.65
N ILE A 165 -7.70 11.16 10.33
CA ILE A 165 -6.78 10.56 11.31
C ILE A 165 -6.58 11.46 12.53
N HIS A 166 -6.38 12.76 12.31
CA HIS A 166 -6.22 13.73 13.41
C HIS A 166 -7.41 13.73 14.37
N ASP A 167 -8.64 13.85 13.84
CA ASP A 167 -9.86 13.94 14.63
C ASP A 167 -10.13 12.62 15.39
N LEU A 168 -9.83 11.49 14.74
CA LEU A 168 -9.92 10.18 15.36
C LEU A 168 -8.94 10.02 16.52
N LYS A 169 -7.70 10.48 16.33
CA LYS A 169 -6.69 10.45 17.40
C LYS A 169 -7.11 11.30 18.58
N GLU A 170 -7.56 12.52 18.38
CA GLU A 170 -8.04 13.38 19.48
C GLU A 170 -9.20 12.76 20.23
N LYS A 171 -10.16 12.18 19.50
CA LYS A 171 -11.36 11.59 20.09
C LYS A 171 -11.10 10.32 20.90
N TYR A 172 -10.17 9.49 20.45
CA TYR A 172 -9.89 8.16 21.03
C TYR A 172 -8.54 8.08 21.70
N GLN A 173 -7.75 9.14 21.72
CA GLN A 173 -6.53 9.23 22.49
C GLN A 173 -6.90 9.12 23.96
N GLY A 174 -6.55 7.98 24.58
CA GLY A 174 -6.67 7.81 26.01
C GLY A 174 -5.87 8.91 26.72
N LYS A 175 -6.17 9.16 28.00
CA LYS A 175 -5.36 10.06 28.84
C LYS A 175 -4.05 9.37 29.19
N GLU A 176 -3.23 9.11 28.16
CA GLU A 176 -1.88 8.56 28.35
C GLU A 176 -0.89 9.70 28.46
N TRP A 177 -0.07 9.65 29.49
CA TRP A 177 0.98 10.64 29.75
C TRP A 177 2.33 10.00 29.50
N LEU A 178 3.11 10.51 28.52
CA LEU A 178 4.51 10.13 28.37
C LEU A 178 5.35 10.94 29.36
N ILE A 179 5.74 10.31 30.48
CA ILE A 179 6.59 10.94 31.48
C ILE A 179 8.04 10.58 31.17
N LYS A 180 8.84 11.55 30.79
CA LYS A 180 10.32 11.40 30.70
C LYS A 180 10.93 11.76 32.04
N TYR A 181 11.60 10.81 32.68
CA TYR A 181 12.29 11.05 33.92
C TYR A 181 13.76 10.68 33.80
N LYS A 182 14.60 11.26 34.66
CA LYS A 182 16.02 10.95 34.77
C LYS A 182 16.29 10.41 36.18
N GLY A 183 16.62 9.11 36.29
CA GLY A 183 16.85 8.46 37.55
C GLY A 183 16.57 6.94 37.54
N ASN A 184 16.53 6.32 38.71
CA ASN A 184 16.24 4.90 38.85
C ASN A 184 14.74 4.63 38.68
N GLN A 185 14.40 3.65 37.86
CA GLN A 185 13.02 3.27 37.59
C GLN A 185 12.21 2.91 38.84
N MET A 186 12.86 2.22 39.80
CA MET A 186 12.23 1.82 41.08
C MET A 186 11.81 3.03 41.94
N SER A 187 12.68 4.05 42.01
CA SER A 187 12.37 5.29 42.73
C SER A 187 11.23 6.07 42.10
N PHE A 188 11.13 6.08 40.75
CA PHE A 188 10.06 6.71 40.04
C PHE A 188 8.72 5.97 40.24
N THR A 189 8.72 4.64 40.14
CA THR A 189 7.52 3.81 40.36
C THR A 189 6.98 3.98 41.76
N ASN A 190 7.87 3.96 42.80
CA ASN A 190 7.47 4.17 44.17
C ASN A 190 6.92 5.57 44.44
N ALA A 191 7.43 6.60 43.76
CA ALA A 191 6.90 7.96 43.87
C ALA A 191 5.48 8.10 43.27
N ILE A 192 5.16 7.36 42.22
CA ILE A 192 3.82 7.38 41.60
C ILE A 192 2.82 6.54 42.40
N TRP A 193 3.21 5.37 42.90
CA TRP A 193 2.30 4.42 43.54
C TRP A 193 2.31 4.50 45.08
N GLY A 194 3.30 5.15 45.67
CA GLY A 194 3.44 5.30 47.14
C GLY A 194 2.71 6.51 47.75
N GLY A 195 1.95 7.25 46.98
CA GLY A 195 1.25 8.45 47.41
C GLY A 195 -0.26 8.33 47.65
N TRP A 196 -0.75 7.11 47.92
CA TRP A 196 -2.15 6.83 48.27
C TRP A 196 -2.24 6.05 49.57
#